data_2c6986169e68d36280f7c5381ecc5f02
#
_entry.id   2c6986169e68d36280f7c5381ecc5f02
#
_cell.length_a   1.000
_cell.length_b   1.000
_cell.length_c   1.000
_cell.angle_alpha   90.00
_cell.angle_beta   90.00
_cell.angle_gamma   90.00
#
_symmetry.space_group_name_H-M   'P 1'
#
loop_
_entity.id
_entity.type
_entity.pdbx_description
1 polymer ?
#
loop_
_entity_poly.entity_id
_entity_poly.type
_entity_poly.pdbx_seq_one_letter_code
_entity_poly.pdbx_strand_id
1 'polypeptide(L)'
;MNKNLLAVAVLAASAFTTAAFAADGKVNFAGEIIDQACTVHSDSENQTVTLGKVYVGAFKGGAGVTAASKDFSLILQDCPDTVKAATVRFDGIQVAGNDAVLALTDEPGVATGVGVQIADNNNKVINLHTDSSVYPLSNTEDNVLGFVARYYATSATVTAGKANAVSNFTIIYQ
;
A
#
# COMPACT_ATOMS: atom_id res chain seq x y z
N MET A 1 1.73 47.66 -84.16
CA MET A 1 1.07 48.22 -82.98
C MET A 1 0.83 47.05 -82.03
N ASN A 2 1.64 46.98 -81.06
CA ASN A 2 1.82 45.79 -80.19
C ASN A 2 1.05 45.92 -78.93
N LYS A 3 0.29 44.93 -78.58
CA LYS A 3 -0.35 44.85 -77.28
C LYS A 3 0.19 43.66 -76.54
N ASN A 4 1.06 43.93 -75.57
CA ASN A 4 1.61 42.94 -74.65
C ASN A 4 0.54 42.59 -73.56
N LEU A 5 0.13 41.38 -73.52
CA LEU A 5 -0.64 40.81 -72.42
C LEU A 5 0.28 40.16 -71.41
N LEU A 6 0.52 40.82 -70.31
CA LEU A 6 1.19 40.28 -69.14
C LEU A 6 0.18 39.38 -68.36
N ALA A 7 0.40 38.06 -68.42
CA ALA A 7 -0.27 37.12 -67.57
C ALA A 7 0.46 37.01 -66.23
N VAL A 8 -0.18 37.53 -65.18
CA VAL A 8 0.31 37.36 -63.78
C VAL A 8 -0.24 36.03 -63.27
N ALA A 9 0.63 35.04 -63.15
CA ALA A 9 0.33 33.78 -62.47
C ALA A 9 0.53 33.97 -60.96
N VAL A 10 -0.56 34.01 -60.19
CA VAL A 10 -0.55 33.99 -58.71
C VAL A 10 -0.38 32.56 -58.28
N LEU A 11 0.80 32.17 -57.85
CA LEU A 11 1.07 30.92 -57.14
C LEU A 11 0.58 31.04 -55.70
N ALA A 12 -0.58 30.47 -55.43
CA ALA A 12 -1.08 30.25 -54.06
C ALA A 12 -0.28 29.14 -53.42
N ALA A 13 0.78 29.49 -52.69
CA ALA A 13 1.47 28.57 -51.81
C ALA A 13 0.58 28.27 -50.58
N SER A 14 -0.12 27.15 -50.60
CA SER A 14 -0.81 26.62 -49.44
C SER A 14 0.22 26.09 -48.43
N ALA A 15 0.54 26.89 -47.41
CA ALA A 15 1.31 26.46 -46.28
C ALA A 15 0.52 25.43 -45.47
N PHE A 16 0.80 24.15 -45.68
CA PHE A 16 0.34 23.11 -44.77
C PHE A 16 1.15 23.27 -43.47
N THR A 17 0.56 23.92 -42.49
CA THR A 17 1.08 23.90 -41.11
C THR A 17 0.87 22.51 -40.55
N THR A 18 1.89 21.66 -40.59
CA THR A 18 1.91 20.42 -39.83
C THR A 18 1.92 20.77 -38.35
N ALA A 19 0.81 20.58 -37.65
CA ALA A 19 0.80 20.63 -36.20
C ALA A 19 1.75 19.52 -35.69
N ALA A 20 2.92 19.91 -35.23
CA ALA A 20 3.83 19.02 -34.54
C ALA A 20 3.22 18.69 -33.19
N PHE A 21 2.63 17.51 -33.03
CA PHE A 21 2.26 16.99 -31.74
C PHE A 21 3.55 16.64 -30.99
N ALA A 22 4.04 17.56 -30.19
CA ALA A 22 5.09 17.29 -29.23
C ALA A 22 4.46 16.49 -28.07
N ALA A 23 5.05 15.34 -27.72
CA ALA A 23 4.65 14.62 -26.53
C ALA A 23 5.01 15.47 -25.29
N ASP A 24 4.07 15.66 -24.37
CA ASP A 24 4.27 16.47 -23.17
C ASP A 24 5.32 15.88 -22.21
N GLY A 25 5.59 14.57 -22.32
CA GLY A 25 6.59 13.90 -21.49
C GLY A 25 6.78 12.44 -21.84
N LYS A 26 7.68 11.79 -21.11
CA LYS A 26 7.99 10.36 -21.21
C LYS A 26 7.94 9.73 -19.84
N VAL A 27 7.23 8.61 -19.70
CA VAL A 27 7.22 7.76 -18.52
C VAL A 27 8.01 6.50 -18.84
N ASN A 28 9.03 6.21 -18.02
CA ASN A 28 9.79 4.97 -18.12
C ASN A 28 9.29 4.02 -17.04
N PHE A 29 8.97 2.80 -17.44
CA PHE A 29 8.68 1.70 -16.54
C PHE A 29 9.92 0.83 -16.45
N ALA A 30 10.39 0.56 -15.24
CA ALA A 30 11.51 -0.31 -14.96
C ALA A 30 11.04 -1.40 -13.98
N GLY A 31 11.42 -2.63 -14.22
CA GLY A 31 11.06 -3.78 -13.39
C GLY A 31 11.85 -4.99 -13.84
N GLU A 32 11.89 -6.00 -12.99
CA GLU A 32 12.53 -7.28 -13.24
C GLU A 32 11.53 -8.39 -12.94
N ILE A 33 11.58 -9.47 -13.71
CA ILE A 33 10.82 -10.69 -13.45
C ILE A 33 11.80 -11.73 -12.96
N ILE A 34 11.60 -12.20 -11.74
CA ILE A 34 12.43 -13.24 -11.10
C ILE A 34 11.75 -14.59 -11.25
N ASP A 35 12.54 -15.65 -11.36
CA ASP A 35 12.09 -17.03 -11.50
C ASP A 35 11.85 -17.72 -10.14
N GLN A 36 12.39 -17.17 -9.06
CA GLN A 36 12.29 -17.70 -7.70
C GLN A 36 12.02 -16.59 -6.70
N ALA A 37 11.25 -16.90 -5.67
CA ALA A 37 10.93 -16.04 -4.54
C ALA A 37 11.21 -16.78 -3.23
N CYS A 38 11.24 -16.08 -2.10
CA CYS A 38 11.26 -16.73 -0.80
C CYS A 38 9.96 -17.50 -0.56
N THR A 39 10.02 -18.56 0.22
CA THR A 39 8.85 -19.29 0.72
C THR A 39 8.31 -18.58 1.95
N VAL A 40 7.01 -18.30 1.99
CA VAL A 40 6.36 -17.82 3.21
C VAL A 40 6.17 -19.01 4.14
N HIS A 41 6.64 -18.90 5.39
CA HIS A 41 6.46 -19.95 6.38
C HIS A 41 4.96 -20.17 6.67
N SER A 42 4.55 -21.43 6.83
CA SER A 42 3.14 -21.81 7.02
C SER A 42 2.44 -21.09 8.17
N ASP A 43 3.15 -20.80 9.27
CA ASP A 43 2.61 -20.06 10.41
C ASP A 43 2.31 -18.60 10.09
N SER A 44 2.88 -18.07 9.00
CA SER A 44 2.68 -16.70 8.52
C SER A 44 1.58 -16.59 7.48
N GLU A 45 1.26 -17.66 6.74
CA GLU A 45 0.27 -17.62 5.64
C GLU A 45 -1.15 -17.29 6.11
N ASN A 46 -1.56 -17.87 7.28
CA ASN A 46 -2.90 -17.69 7.85
C ASN A 46 -2.82 -17.36 9.34
N GLN A 47 -2.05 -16.32 9.68
CA GLN A 47 -1.77 -15.97 11.06
C GLN A 47 -2.97 -15.27 11.73
N THR A 48 -3.26 -15.64 12.98
CA THR A 48 -4.20 -14.91 13.85
C THR A 48 -3.45 -14.10 14.90
N VAL A 49 -3.50 -12.79 14.80
CA VAL A 49 -2.93 -11.86 15.80
C VAL A 49 -4.01 -11.54 16.84
N THR A 50 -3.87 -12.07 18.05
CA THR A 50 -4.84 -11.84 19.13
C THR A 50 -4.56 -10.53 19.85
N LEU A 51 -5.35 -9.50 19.60
CA LEU A 51 -5.27 -8.19 20.27
C LEU A 51 -5.90 -8.21 21.68
N GLY A 52 -6.70 -9.23 21.98
CA GLY A 52 -7.32 -9.40 23.29
C GLY A 52 -8.53 -8.51 23.53
N LYS A 53 -8.97 -8.44 24.79
CA LYS A 53 -10.11 -7.61 25.20
C LYS A 53 -9.63 -6.27 25.72
N VAL A 54 -10.21 -5.19 25.22
CA VAL A 54 -9.86 -3.82 25.60
C VAL A 54 -11.08 -3.12 26.17
N TYR A 55 -10.89 -2.45 27.29
CA TYR A 55 -11.94 -1.64 27.90
C TYR A 55 -12.15 -0.34 27.09
N VAL A 56 -13.38 0.03 26.80
CA VAL A 56 -13.73 1.25 26.02
C VAL A 56 -13.07 2.51 26.60
N GLY A 57 -12.90 2.58 27.93
CA GLY A 57 -12.22 3.69 28.59
C GLY A 57 -10.73 3.85 28.23
N ALA A 58 -10.08 2.85 27.62
CA ALA A 58 -8.73 2.98 27.12
C ALA A 58 -8.64 3.97 25.94
N PHE A 59 -9.76 4.26 25.29
CA PHE A 59 -9.86 5.22 24.18
C PHE A 59 -10.32 6.63 24.62
N LYS A 60 -10.25 6.93 25.95
CA LYS A 60 -10.48 8.29 26.45
C LYS A 60 -9.45 9.23 25.81
N GLY A 61 -9.91 10.26 25.13
CA GLY A 61 -9.10 11.15 24.29
C GLY A 61 -9.60 11.17 22.85
N GLY A 62 -10.39 10.18 22.46
CA GLY A 62 -11.06 10.14 21.16
C GLY A 62 -10.18 9.67 20.00
N ALA A 63 -10.46 10.20 18.82
CA ALA A 63 -9.76 9.81 17.62
C ALA A 63 -8.23 9.98 17.75
N GLY A 64 -7.49 9.01 17.25
CA GLY A 64 -6.03 8.96 17.34
C GLY A 64 -5.47 8.16 18.53
N VAL A 65 -6.29 7.86 19.54
CA VAL A 65 -5.85 7.05 20.68
C VAL A 65 -5.69 5.59 20.27
N THR A 66 -4.59 4.97 20.68
CA THR A 66 -4.31 3.55 20.39
C THR A 66 -4.34 2.70 21.67
N ALA A 67 -4.66 1.44 21.54
CA ALA A 67 -4.67 0.48 22.66
C ALA A 67 -4.37 -0.94 22.18
N ALA A 68 -3.92 -1.80 23.09
CA ALA A 68 -3.64 -3.23 22.87
C ALA A 68 -2.65 -3.50 21.73
N SER A 69 -1.51 -2.83 21.77
CA SER A 69 -0.42 -3.13 20.84
C SER A 69 0.05 -4.58 21.01
N LYS A 70 0.19 -5.30 19.89
CA LYS A 70 0.65 -6.67 19.81
C LYS A 70 1.64 -6.84 18.68
N ASP A 71 2.82 -7.34 18.99
CA ASP A 71 3.82 -7.70 18.00
C ASP A 71 3.40 -8.98 17.27
N PHE A 72 3.67 -9.02 15.97
CA PHE A 72 3.56 -10.18 15.12
C PHE A 72 4.66 -10.15 14.05
N SER A 73 4.91 -11.26 13.40
CA SER A 73 5.94 -11.34 12.35
C SER A 73 5.49 -12.19 11.19
N LEU A 74 6.02 -11.88 10.01
CA LEU A 74 5.99 -12.74 8.84
C LEU A 74 7.38 -13.35 8.68
N ILE A 75 7.44 -14.67 8.45
CA ILE A 75 8.70 -15.40 8.31
C ILE A 75 8.83 -15.82 6.86
N LEU A 76 9.97 -15.47 6.24
CA LEU A 76 10.35 -15.87 4.89
C LEU A 76 11.55 -16.81 4.96
N GLN A 77 11.47 -17.93 4.24
CA GLN A 77 12.47 -18.97 4.20
C GLN A 77 12.94 -19.22 2.77
N ASP A 78 14.03 -19.95 2.62
CA ASP A 78 14.57 -20.41 1.33
C ASP A 78 14.70 -19.27 0.30
N CYS A 79 15.12 -18.09 0.77
CA CYS A 79 15.30 -16.94 -0.11
C CYS A 79 16.47 -17.21 -1.07
N PRO A 80 16.28 -17.02 -2.40
CA PRO A 80 17.39 -17.13 -3.34
C PRO A 80 18.39 -15.98 -3.13
N ASP A 81 19.64 -16.21 -3.51
CA ASP A 81 20.71 -15.22 -3.35
C ASP A 81 20.55 -13.99 -4.28
N THR A 82 19.69 -14.07 -5.26
CA THR A 82 19.31 -12.96 -6.15
C THR A 82 18.37 -11.95 -5.48
N VAL A 83 17.66 -12.33 -4.43
CA VAL A 83 16.71 -11.50 -3.69
C VAL A 83 17.41 -10.96 -2.44
N LYS A 84 17.60 -9.63 -2.36
CA LYS A 84 18.37 -9.01 -1.28
C LYS A 84 17.53 -8.26 -0.25
N ALA A 85 16.33 -7.88 -0.63
CA ALA A 85 15.42 -7.16 0.25
C ALA A 85 13.96 -7.40 -0.14
N ALA A 86 13.05 -7.07 0.79
CA ALA A 86 11.62 -7.07 0.52
C ALA A 86 10.93 -5.94 1.27
N THR A 87 9.79 -5.54 0.75
CA THR A 87 8.77 -4.77 1.45
C THR A 87 7.51 -5.61 1.58
N VAL A 88 6.64 -5.23 2.52
CA VAL A 88 5.34 -5.89 2.71
C VAL A 88 4.25 -4.86 2.50
N ARG A 89 3.26 -5.21 1.70
CA ARG A 89 2.05 -4.42 1.51
C ARG A 89 0.89 -5.14 2.19
N PHE A 90 0.16 -4.40 3.01
CA PHE A 90 -1.06 -4.89 3.64
C PHE A 90 -2.28 -4.32 2.90
N ASP A 91 -3.19 -5.22 2.51
CA ASP A 91 -4.40 -4.89 1.77
C ASP A 91 -5.64 -5.27 2.60
N GLY A 92 -6.69 -4.48 2.47
CA GLY A 92 -7.93 -4.71 3.21
C GLY A 92 -8.89 -3.53 3.06
N ILE A 93 -10.04 -3.64 3.73
CA ILE A 93 -11.01 -2.55 3.75
C ILE A 93 -10.52 -1.49 4.74
N GLN A 94 -10.25 -0.29 4.25
CA GLN A 94 -9.85 0.83 5.09
C GLN A 94 -11.05 1.52 5.75
N VAL A 95 -10.84 2.16 6.88
CA VAL A 95 -11.83 3.09 7.45
C VAL A 95 -12.01 4.27 6.49
N ALA A 96 -13.24 4.68 6.24
CA ALA A 96 -13.53 5.77 5.31
C ALA A 96 -12.73 7.05 5.66
N GLY A 97 -11.94 7.53 4.69
CA GLY A 97 -11.09 8.70 4.84
C GLY A 97 -9.81 8.48 5.68
N ASN A 98 -9.45 7.24 6.02
CA ASN A 98 -8.23 6.95 6.78
C ASN A 98 -7.60 5.63 6.31
N ASP A 99 -6.65 5.72 5.40
CA ASP A 99 -5.91 4.59 4.81
C ASP A 99 -4.90 3.95 5.79
N ALA A 100 -4.62 4.60 6.92
CA ALA A 100 -3.76 4.07 7.97
C ALA A 100 -4.48 3.09 8.92
N VAL A 101 -5.79 2.88 8.73
CA VAL A 101 -6.62 2.08 9.65
C VAL A 101 -7.49 1.10 8.88
N LEU A 102 -7.32 -0.18 9.19
CA LEU A 102 -8.13 -1.28 8.70
C LEU A 102 -9.50 -1.24 9.37
N ALA A 103 -10.57 -1.29 8.60
CA ALA A 103 -11.91 -1.37 9.10
C ALA A 103 -12.17 -2.72 9.80
N LEU A 104 -13.03 -2.72 10.81
CA LEU A 104 -13.49 -3.96 11.40
C LEU A 104 -14.41 -4.72 10.44
N THR A 105 -14.40 -6.05 10.58
CA THR A 105 -15.31 -6.91 9.83
C THR A 105 -16.75 -6.59 10.18
N ASP A 106 -17.57 -6.36 9.16
CA ASP A 106 -19.01 -6.10 9.33
C ASP A 106 -19.72 -7.38 9.77
N GLU A 107 -20.06 -7.42 11.06
CA GLU A 107 -20.73 -8.54 11.68
C GLU A 107 -21.68 -8.08 12.81
N PRO A 108 -22.71 -8.86 13.16
CA PRO A 108 -23.61 -8.49 14.25
C PRO A 108 -22.86 -8.25 15.57
N GLY A 109 -23.07 -7.08 16.17
CA GLY A 109 -22.43 -6.68 17.43
C GLY A 109 -21.00 -6.19 17.27
N VAL A 110 -20.59 -5.71 16.09
CA VAL A 110 -19.29 -5.08 15.86
C VAL A 110 -19.18 -3.77 16.64
N ALA A 111 -17.99 -3.47 17.16
CA ALA A 111 -17.64 -2.19 17.77
C ALA A 111 -17.64 -1.07 16.74
N THR A 112 -17.91 0.15 17.17
CA THR A 112 -17.86 1.34 16.28
C THR A 112 -16.85 2.36 16.77
N GLY A 113 -16.39 3.22 15.87
CA GLY A 113 -15.42 4.27 16.18
C GLY A 113 -14.00 3.78 16.44
N VAL A 114 -13.68 2.57 16.02
CA VAL A 114 -12.36 1.94 16.18
C VAL A 114 -12.05 1.06 14.98
N GLY A 115 -10.76 0.88 14.67
CA GLY A 115 -10.25 -0.03 13.67
C GLY A 115 -8.90 -0.59 14.10
N VAL A 116 -8.22 -1.30 13.21
CA VAL A 116 -6.89 -1.86 13.46
C VAL A 116 -5.85 -1.10 12.65
N GLN A 117 -4.79 -0.66 13.30
CA GLN A 117 -3.64 -0.02 12.69
C GLN A 117 -2.45 -0.98 12.71
N ILE A 118 -1.72 -1.03 11.59
CA ILE A 118 -0.50 -1.82 11.46
C ILE A 118 0.69 -0.85 11.37
N ALA A 119 1.77 -1.21 12.04
CA ALA A 119 3.03 -0.48 11.99
C ALA A 119 4.20 -1.46 11.85
N ASP A 120 5.36 -0.99 11.43
CA ASP A 120 6.59 -1.77 11.48
C ASP A 120 7.16 -1.84 12.91
N ASN A 121 8.24 -2.58 13.09
CA ASN A 121 8.91 -2.74 14.39
C ASN A 121 9.51 -1.44 14.96
N ASN A 122 9.61 -0.38 14.15
CA ASN A 122 10.00 0.97 14.57
C ASN A 122 8.79 1.86 14.91
N ASN A 123 7.59 1.29 14.98
CA ASN A 123 6.32 2.01 15.16
C ASN A 123 5.97 2.98 14.02
N LYS A 124 6.60 2.87 12.85
CA LYS A 124 6.20 3.62 11.67
C LYS A 124 4.92 2.99 11.11
N VAL A 125 3.85 3.76 11.06
CA VAL A 125 2.55 3.32 10.53
C VAL A 125 2.68 2.95 9.06
N ILE A 126 2.09 1.81 8.69
CA ILE A 126 2.00 1.33 7.31
C ILE A 126 0.58 1.58 6.85
N ASN A 127 0.42 2.47 5.87
CA ASN A 127 -0.87 2.71 5.25
C ASN A 127 -1.25 1.50 4.39
N LEU A 128 -2.53 1.16 4.38
CA LEU A 128 -3.04 0.09 3.51
C LEU A 128 -2.73 0.42 2.05
N HIS A 129 -2.50 -0.62 1.25
CA HIS A 129 -2.15 -0.53 -0.17
C HIS A 129 -0.82 0.19 -0.46
N THR A 130 0.01 0.45 0.58
CA THR A 130 1.36 1.00 0.44
C THR A 130 2.41 0.05 0.97
N ASP A 131 3.64 0.21 0.50
CA ASP A 131 4.75 -0.63 0.91
C ASP A 131 5.27 -0.22 2.29
N SER A 132 5.63 -1.21 3.09
CA SER A 132 6.29 -1.03 4.38
C SER A 132 7.71 -0.46 4.21
N SER A 133 8.43 -0.30 5.32
CA SER A 133 9.88 -0.14 5.30
C SER A 133 10.53 -1.38 4.66
N VAL A 134 11.72 -1.18 4.08
CA VAL A 134 12.50 -2.25 3.44
C VAL A 134 13.13 -3.14 4.52
N TYR A 135 13.00 -4.44 4.36
CA TYR A 135 13.66 -5.46 5.18
C TYR A 135 14.78 -6.11 4.35
N PRO A 136 16.03 -6.05 4.81
CA PRO A 136 17.11 -6.83 4.18
C PRO A 136 16.86 -8.33 4.37
N LEU A 137 17.16 -9.13 3.35
CA LEU A 137 16.94 -10.56 3.36
C LEU A 137 18.28 -11.31 3.33
N SER A 138 18.33 -12.39 4.11
CA SER A 138 19.39 -13.41 4.11
C SER A 138 18.96 -14.61 3.28
N ASN A 139 19.88 -15.19 2.54
CA ASN A 139 19.69 -16.46 1.82
C ASN A 139 20.15 -17.68 2.62
N THR A 140 20.66 -17.50 3.84
CA THR A 140 21.21 -18.56 4.68
C THR A 140 20.42 -18.82 5.95
N GLU A 141 19.51 -17.90 6.30
CA GLU A 141 18.72 -17.94 7.54
C GLU A 141 17.29 -17.51 7.26
N ASP A 142 16.38 -17.89 8.16
CA ASP A 142 15.00 -17.42 8.14
C ASP A 142 14.95 -15.91 8.37
N ASN A 143 14.15 -15.23 7.57
CA ASN A 143 13.98 -13.80 7.65
C ASN A 143 12.70 -13.47 8.41
N VAL A 144 12.84 -12.85 9.57
CA VAL A 144 11.72 -12.47 10.45
C VAL A 144 11.39 -10.98 10.25
N LEU A 145 10.29 -10.71 9.58
CA LEU A 145 9.78 -9.38 9.32
C LEU A 145 8.80 -8.99 10.43
N GLY A 146 9.20 -8.07 11.31
CA GLY A 146 8.44 -7.71 12.51
C GLY A 146 7.47 -6.57 12.26
N PHE A 147 6.27 -6.69 12.84
CA PHE A 147 5.18 -5.72 12.75
C PHE A 147 4.49 -5.57 14.11
N VAL A 148 3.70 -4.49 14.23
CA VAL A 148 2.86 -4.20 15.39
C VAL A 148 1.43 -3.97 14.91
N ALA A 149 0.47 -4.70 15.48
CA ALA A 149 -0.95 -4.41 15.30
C ALA A 149 -1.53 -3.80 16.57
N ARG A 150 -2.44 -2.83 16.44
CA ARG A 150 -3.09 -2.18 17.57
C ARG A 150 -4.47 -1.66 17.20
N TYR A 151 -5.35 -1.55 18.18
CA TYR A 151 -6.59 -0.82 17.98
C TYR A 151 -6.32 0.69 17.91
N TYR A 152 -7.04 1.37 17.04
CA TYR A 152 -6.96 2.80 16.81
C TYR A 152 -8.37 3.41 16.83
N ALA A 153 -8.60 4.39 17.71
CA ALA A 153 -9.87 5.11 17.73
C ALA A 153 -10.00 6.02 16.50
N THR A 154 -11.04 5.82 15.73
CA THR A 154 -11.34 6.60 14.51
C THR A 154 -12.36 7.71 14.77
N SER A 155 -12.94 7.74 15.96
CA SER A 155 -13.97 8.68 16.37
C SER A 155 -13.78 9.12 17.81
N ALA A 156 -14.44 10.19 18.21
CA ALA A 156 -14.47 10.66 19.59
C ALA A 156 -15.14 9.67 20.53
N THR A 157 -16.01 8.81 20.02
CA THR A 157 -16.74 7.80 20.79
C THR A 157 -16.48 6.42 20.20
N VAL A 158 -16.05 5.50 21.06
CA VAL A 158 -15.88 4.07 20.76
C VAL A 158 -16.97 3.29 21.49
N THR A 159 -17.65 2.37 20.82
CA THR A 159 -18.61 1.47 21.45
C THR A 159 -17.99 0.09 21.70
N ALA A 160 -18.50 -0.61 22.72
CA ALA A 160 -18.14 -2.00 22.95
C ALA A 160 -18.73 -2.91 21.86
N GLY A 161 -18.01 -3.96 21.50
CA GLY A 161 -18.44 -4.91 20.50
C GLY A 161 -17.32 -5.82 20.05
N LYS A 162 -17.58 -6.65 19.04
CA LYS A 162 -16.56 -7.44 18.38
C LYS A 162 -15.63 -6.51 17.59
N ALA A 163 -14.33 -6.81 17.59
CA ALA A 163 -13.33 -5.94 16.96
C ALA A 163 -12.34 -6.77 16.10
N ASN A 164 -12.93 -7.63 15.26
CA ASN A 164 -12.18 -8.43 14.30
C ASN A 164 -11.90 -7.63 13.03
N ALA A 165 -10.76 -7.87 12.42
CA ALA A 165 -10.39 -7.30 11.12
C ALA A 165 -9.58 -8.33 10.33
N VAL A 166 -9.57 -8.23 9.01
CA VAL A 166 -8.81 -9.10 8.12
C VAL A 166 -8.00 -8.25 7.16
N SER A 167 -6.72 -8.55 7.07
CA SER A 167 -5.82 -7.97 6.06
C SER A 167 -5.16 -9.11 5.29
N ASN A 168 -5.05 -8.96 3.99
CA ASN A 168 -4.14 -9.76 3.17
C ASN A 168 -2.77 -9.07 3.17
N PHE A 169 -1.72 -9.80 2.87
CA PHE A 169 -0.41 -9.21 2.64
C PHE A 169 0.21 -9.72 1.34
N THR A 170 1.08 -8.91 0.78
CA THR A 170 1.88 -9.23 -0.41
C THR A 170 3.33 -8.89 -0.13
N ILE A 171 4.24 -9.80 -0.42
CA ILE A 171 5.68 -9.57 -0.35
C ILE A 171 6.14 -9.04 -1.71
N ILE A 172 6.89 -7.95 -1.69
CA ILE A 172 7.45 -7.30 -2.87
C ILE A 172 8.97 -7.35 -2.74
N TYR A 173 9.61 -8.11 -3.59
CA TYR A 173 11.06 -8.35 -3.57
C TYR A 173 11.82 -7.26 -4.32
N GLN A 174 13.08 -7.04 -3.88
CA GLN A 174 14.00 -6.05 -4.44
C GLN A 174 15.42 -6.63 -4.60
#